data_00af94a70b433418b81e4037f402a50c
#
_entry.id   00af94a70b433418b81e4037f402a50c
#
_cell.length_a   1.000
_cell.length_b   1.000
_cell.length_c   1.000
_cell.angle_alpha   90.00
_cell.angle_beta   90.00
_cell.angle_gamma   90.00
#
_symmetry.space_group_name_H-M   'P 1'
#
loop_
_entity.id
_entity.type
_entity.pdbx_description
1 polymer ?
#
loop_
_entity_poly.entity_id
_entity_poly.type
_entity_poly.pdbx_seq_one_letter_code
_entity_poly.pdbx_strand_id
1 'polypeptide(L)'
;MPLRKFNKIIASHVTKNFKIENNLVFKIIFDHLNLKKKFTIDDLGFLIGPILNSGGRLGFSDFGTQLLTSDDLNIIKKKTTQLINLNNKRKKIEDNILKEINFKKISDENKNVIIYYNNNIHEGLIGIIASRLKDFFNKPSIVLTKSNKILKASARSTKDYNLGKIIRLLIDKKIIENGGGHNLAAGFSIKESNINFLDDFLQKDYLKINKNFDLPLNYDAELPALAVNKNLYNEISKLGPFGSENILPIFLIRDVKILKSTLIDESHINTLIKPKLGSTINAICFNCANTKIGEYLLSYKEQINLTAQITENSHHRKNSVQLIIKDLFLSIN
;
A
#
# COMPACT_ATOMS: atom_id res chain seq x y z
N MET A 1 -5.25 -13.16 -3.25
CA MET A 1 -5.47 -14.24 -4.22
C MET A 1 -4.99 -13.75 -5.58
N PRO A 2 -4.16 -14.51 -6.32
CA PRO A 2 -3.64 -14.10 -7.62
C PRO A 2 -4.76 -13.91 -8.65
N LEU A 3 -4.75 -12.78 -9.38
CA LEU A 3 -5.70 -12.49 -10.46
C LEU A 3 -5.19 -13.08 -11.80
N ARG A 4 -5.07 -14.40 -11.85
CA ARG A 4 -4.71 -15.14 -13.08
C ARG A 4 -5.70 -16.25 -13.35
N LYS A 5 -5.69 -16.73 -14.59
CA LYS A 5 -6.51 -17.87 -15.05
C LYS A 5 -7.96 -17.71 -14.56
N PHE A 6 -8.47 -18.74 -13.89
CA PHE A 6 -9.86 -18.80 -13.44
C PHE A 6 -10.25 -17.65 -12.50
N ASN A 7 -9.38 -17.26 -11.57
CA ASN A 7 -9.62 -16.12 -10.66
C ASN A 7 -9.83 -14.82 -11.42
N LYS A 8 -9.06 -14.59 -12.49
CA LYS A 8 -9.22 -13.39 -13.33
C LYS A 8 -10.55 -13.41 -14.08
N ILE A 9 -10.99 -14.57 -14.58
CA ILE A 9 -12.27 -14.72 -15.26
C ILE A 9 -13.41 -14.37 -14.31
N ILE A 10 -13.43 -14.96 -13.11
CA ILE A 10 -14.45 -14.68 -12.09
C ILE A 10 -14.46 -13.19 -11.73
N ALA A 11 -13.30 -12.62 -11.39
CA ALA A 11 -13.20 -11.21 -11.02
C ALA A 11 -13.67 -10.29 -12.16
N SER A 12 -13.31 -10.60 -13.41
CA SER A 12 -13.77 -9.86 -14.59
C SER A 12 -15.28 -9.95 -14.77
N HIS A 13 -15.87 -11.14 -14.61
CA HIS A 13 -17.31 -11.34 -14.72
C HIS A 13 -18.05 -10.55 -13.63
N VAL A 14 -17.59 -10.64 -12.39
CA VAL A 14 -18.20 -9.91 -11.27
C VAL A 14 -18.13 -8.40 -11.49
N THR A 15 -16.94 -7.85 -11.81
CA THR A 15 -16.80 -6.39 -11.97
C THR A 15 -17.58 -5.82 -13.16
N LYS A 16 -17.81 -6.61 -14.20
CA LYS A 16 -18.64 -6.18 -15.35
C LYS A 16 -20.14 -6.20 -15.04
N ASN A 17 -20.59 -7.18 -14.27
CA ASN A 17 -22.02 -7.44 -14.06
C ASN A 17 -22.53 -6.96 -12.69
N PHE A 18 -21.63 -6.65 -11.75
CA PHE A 18 -22.00 -6.19 -10.42
C PHE A 18 -22.62 -4.78 -10.49
N LYS A 19 -23.84 -4.69 -9.98
CA LYS A 19 -24.52 -3.42 -9.76
C LYS A 19 -24.61 -3.19 -8.25
N ILE A 20 -24.16 -2.05 -7.80
CA ILE A 20 -24.10 -1.73 -6.37
C ILE A 20 -25.49 -1.72 -5.74
N GLU A 21 -26.51 -1.38 -6.53
CA GLU A 21 -27.92 -1.36 -6.16
C GLU A 21 -28.44 -2.74 -5.74
N ASN A 22 -27.81 -3.81 -6.24
CA ASN A 22 -28.19 -5.20 -5.94
C ASN A 22 -27.58 -5.70 -4.63
N ASN A 23 -26.70 -4.92 -4.00
CA ASN A 23 -26.09 -5.26 -2.70
C ASN A 23 -26.38 -4.16 -1.69
N LEU A 24 -27.33 -4.44 -0.81
CA LEU A 24 -27.83 -3.47 0.17
C LEU A 24 -26.72 -2.88 1.05
N VAL A 25 -25.79 -3.71 1.50
CA VAL A 25 -24.66 -3.29 2.36
C VAL A 25 -23.74 -2.31 1.62
N PHE A 26 -23.33 -2.65 0.40
CA PHE A 26 -22.42 -1.80 -0.39
C PHE A 26 -23.11 -0.50 -0.80
N LYS A 27 -24.40 -0.59 -1.18
CA LYS A 27 -25.21 0.60 -1.46
C LYS A 27 -25.25 1.55 -0.28
N ILE A 28 -25.56 1.05 0.93
CA ILE A 28 -25.59 1.87 2.14
C ILE A 28 -24.22 2.48 2.47
N ILE A 29 -23.12 1.74 2.27
CA ILE A 29 -21.76 2.28 2.45
C ILE A 29 -21.51 3.44 1.47
N PHE A 30 -21.85 3.27 0.19
CA PHE A 30 -21.66 4.30 -0.84
C PHE A 30 -22.53 5.53 -0.59
N ASP A 31 -23.78 5.33 -0.20
CA ASP A 31 -24.72 6.41 0.13
C ASP A 31 -24.23 7.19 1.35
N HIS A 32 -23.75 6.48 2.40
CA HIS A 32 -23.21 7.12 3.60
C HIS A 32 -21.96 7.98 3.32
N LEU A 33 -21.14 7.54 2.35
CA LEU A 33 -19.94 8.26 1.93
C LEU A 33 -20.19 9.25 0.79
N ASN A 34 -21.44 9.44 0.35
CA ASN A 34 -21.84 10.32 -0.76
C ASN A 34 -21.09 10.01 -2.08
N LEU A 35 -20.80 8.74 -2.35
CA LEU A 35 -20.07 8.33 -3.55
C LEU A 35 -20.99 8.13 -4.74
N LYS A 36 -20.88 9.00 -5.75
CA LYS A 36 -21.63 8.95 -7.02
C LYS A 36 -20.73 8.46 -8.17
N LYS A 37 -20.20 7.26 -8.07
CA LYS A 37 -19.31 6.67 -9.08
C LYS A 37 -19.65 5.22 -9.34
N LYS A 38 -19.22 4.70 -10.51
CA LYS A 38 -19.31 3.28 -10.81
C LYS A 38 -18.42 2.49 -9.83
N PHE A 39 -18.93 1.36 -9.36
CA PHE A 39 -18.19 0.43 -8.52
C PHE A 39 -17.01 -0.20 -9.29
N THR A 40 -15.86 -0.31 -8.64
CA THR A 40 -14.64 -0.89 -9.18
C THR A 40 -14.05 -1.93 -8.23
N ILE A 41 -13.13 -2.75 -8.72
CA ILE A 41 -12.43 -3.73 -7.87
C ILE A 41 -11.59 -3.04 -6.79
N ASP A 42 -11.09 -1.84 -7.06
CA ASP A 42 -10.31 -1.04 -6.11
C ASP A 42 -11.17 -0.62 -4.91
N ASP A 43 -12.47 -0.43 -5.10
CA ASP A 43 -13.38 -0.14 -4.00
C ASP A 43 -13.47 -1.30 -2.99
N LEU A 44 -13.31 -2.54 -3.43
CA LEU A 44 -13.20 -3.68 -2.51
C LEU A 44 -11.90 -3.62 -1.68
N GLY A 45 -10.78 -3.31 -2.33
CA GLY A 45 -9.46 -3.31 -1.68
C GLY A 45 -9.21 -2.10 -0.79
N PHE A 46 -9.61 -0.91 -1.25
CA PHE A 46 -9.22 0.37 -0.63
C PHE A 46 -10.34 1.12 0.08
N LEU A 47 -11.58 0.71 -0.09
CA LEU A 47 -12.73 1.32 0.57
C LEU A 47 -13.48 0.32 1.46
N ILE A 48 -14.13 -0.66 0.87
CA ILE A 48 -15.01 -1.61 1.59
C ILE A 48 -14.21 -2.51 2.53
N GLY A 49 -13.12 -3.10 2.03
CA GLY A 49 -12.26 -3.97 2.83
C GLY A 49 -11.71 -3.29 4.09
N PRO A 50 -11.10 -2.10 4.01
CA PRO A 50 -10.68 -1.32 5.18
C PRO A 50 -11.81 -0.99 6.17
N ILE A 51 -13.01 -0.67 5.69
CA ILE A 51 -14.16 -0.39 6.55
C ILE A 51 -14.57 -1.68 7.30
N LEU A 52 -14.78 -2.79 6.60
CA LEU A 52 -15.15 -4.07 7.21
C LEU A 52 -14.12 -4.56 8.22
N ASN A 53 -12.83 -4.43 7.90
CA ASN A 53 -11.74 -4.88 8.74
C ASN A 53 -11.48 -3.97 9.95
N SER A 54 -12.02 -2.75 9.97
CA SER A 54 -11.76 -1.76 11.03
C SER A 54 -12.24 -2.21 12.40
N GLY A 55 -13.35 -2.97 12.44
CA GLY A 55 -13.86 -3.57 13.67
C GLY A 55 -12.84 -4.49 14.31
N GLY A 56 -12.36 -5.49 13.57
CA GLY A 56 -11.38 -6.47 14.09
C GLY A 56 -10.05 -5.86 14.51
N ARG A 57 -9.67 -4.70 13.93
CA ARG A 57 -8.45 -3.99 14.32
C ARG A 57 -8.56 -3.20 15.62
N LEU A 58 -9.78 -2.87 16.04
CA LEU A 58 -10.06 -2.05 17.23
C LEU A 58 -10.91 -2.79 18.29
N GLY A 59 -10.92 -4.12 18.23
CA GLY A 59 -11.54 -4.95 19.29
C GLY A 59 -12.99 -5.36 19.03
N PHE A 60 -13.55 -5.10 17.83
CA PHE A 60 -14.93 -5.43 17.45
C PHE A 60 -14.94 -6.38 16.25
N SER A 61 -14.39 -7.59 16.42
CA SER A 61 -14.12 -8.53 15.33
C SER A 61 -15.37 -9.06 14.59
N ASP A 62 -16.52 -9.06 15.25
CA ASP A 62 -17.79 -9.55 14.74
C ASP A 62 -18.60 -8.52 13.93
N PHE A 63 -18.28 -7.23 14.03
CA PHE A 63 -19.07 -6.18 13.37
C PHE A 63 -19.14 -6.31 11.84
N GLY A 64 -18.01 -6.67 11.21
CA GLY A 64 -17.98 -6.91 9.77
C GLY A 64 -18.87 -8.08 9.34
N THR A 65 -18.84 -9.17 10.10
CA THR A 65 -19.70 -10.33 9.86
C THR A 65 -21.18 -9.98 10.06
N GLN A 66 -21.53 -9.35 11.18
CA GLN A 66 -22.91 -8.91 11.45
C GLN A 66 -23.44 -8.00 10.35
N LEU A 67 -22.61 -7.09 9.81
CA LEU A 67 -23.00 -6.24 8.70
C LEU A 67 -23.29 -7.03 7.42
N LEU A 68 -22.43 -8.00 7.10
CA LEU A 68 -22.53 -8.75 5.82
C LEU A 68 -23.60 -9.83 5.81
N THR A 69 -24.02 -10.32 6.99
CA THR A 69 -24.98 -11.43 7.12
C THR A 69 -26.37 -10.99 7.56
N SER A 70 -26.57 -9.70 7.85
CA SER A 70 -27.88 -9.18 8.26
C SER A 70 -28.75 -8.82 7.07
N ASP A 71 -30.04 -9.15 7.15
CA ASP A 71 -31.09 -8.68 6.24
C ASP A 71 -31.88 -7.51 6.84
N ASP A 72 -31.65 -7.16 8.12
CA ASP A 72 -32.30 -6.03 8.81
C ASP A 72 -31.65 -4.71 8.43
N LEU A 73 -32.40 -3.85 7.77
CA LEU A 73 -31.96 -2.53 7.31
C LEU A 73 -31.43 -1.65 8.46
N ASN A 74 -32.03 -1.72 9.66
CA ASN A 74 -31.62 -0.93 10.82
C ASN A 74 -30.27 -1.41 11.35
N ILE A 75 -30.06 -2.72 11.41
CA ILE A 75 -28.79 -3.32 11.79
C ILE A 75 -27.71 -2.93 10.77
N ILE A 76 -27.99 -3.06 9.47
CA ILE A 76 -27.05 -2.70 8.39
C ILE A 76 -26.65 -1.24 8.50
N LYS A 77 -27.60 -0.29 8.60
CA LYS A 77 -27.31 1.14 8.75
C LYS A 77 -26.48 1.43 10.01
N LYS A 78 -26.86 0.87 11.15
CA LYS A 78 -26.17 1.04 12.44
C LYS A 78 -24.71 0.54 12.34
N LYS A 79 -24.52 -0.69 11.83
CA LYS A 79 -23.18 -1.30 11.71
C LYS A 79 -22.31 -0.57 10.68
N THR A 80 -22.88 -0.11 9.56
CA THR A 80 -22.18 0.70 8.58
C THR A 80 -21.61 1.96 9.23
N THR A 81 -22.44 2.73 9.95
CA THR A 81 -21.98 3.94 10.64
C THR A 81 -20.90 3.63 11.66
N GLN A 82 -21.07 2.57 12.46
CA GLN A 82 -20.07 2.14 13.45
C GLN A 82 -18.73 1.79 12.79
N LEU A 83 -18.74 0.99 11.72
CA LEU A 83 -17.52 0.56 11.04
C LEU A 83 -16.81 1.72 10.31
N ILE A 84 -17.55 2.65 9.71
CA ILE A 84 -16.98 3.86 9.11
C ILE A 84 -16.30 4.72 10.19
N ASN A 85 -16.94 4.91 11.35
CA ASN A 85 -16.36 5.64 12.46
C ASN A 85 -15.11 4.95 13.02
N LEU A 86 -15.13 3.62 13.16
CA LEU A 86 -13.96 2.84 13.56
C LEU A 86 -12.83 2.94 12.53
N ASN A 87 -13.14 2.93 11.24
CA ASN A 87 -12.13 3.11 10.20
C ASN A 87 -11.49 4.51 10.26
N ASN A 88 -12.29 5.56 10.49
CA ASN A 88 -11.78 6.91 10.67
C ASN A 88 -10.92 7.03 11.94
N LYS A 89 -11.36 6.43 13.05
CA LYS A 89 -10.58 6.36 14.28
C LYS A 89 -9.25 5.63 14.07
N ARG A 90 -9.30 4.48 13.39
CA ARG A 90 -8.09 3.72 13.02
C ARG A 90 -7.10 4.56 12.22
N LYS A 91 -7.56 5.29 11.20
CA LYS A 91 -6.70 6.17 10.38
C LYS A 91 -6.03 7.24 11.25
N LYS A 92 -6.80 7.92 12.12
CA LYS A 92 -6.25 8.93 13.04
C LYS A 92 -5.19 8.35 13.98
N ILE A 93 -5.42 7.14 14.52
CA ILE A 93 -4.44 6.48 15.38
C ILE A 93 -3.17 6.13 14.57
N GLU A 94 -3.33 5.60 13.35
CA GLU A 94 -2.21 5.31 12.44
C GLU A 94 -1.38 6.56 12.17
N ASP A 95 -2.02 7.67 11.80
CA ASP A 95 -1.35 8.95 11.51
C ASP A 95 -0.60 9.49 12.73
N ASN A 96 -1.20 9.43 13.92
CA ASN A 96 -0.55 9.85 15.15
C ASN A 96 0.70 9.01 15.45
N ILE A 97 0.59 7.67 15.34
CA ILE A 97 1.74 6.78 15.56
C ILE A 97 2.86 7.10 14.56
N LEU A 98 2.53 7.32 13.28
CA LEU A 98 3.52 7.64 12.26
C LEU A 98 4.21 9.00 12.52
N LYS A 99 3.49 10.00 13.07
CA LYS A 99 4.08 11.29 13.48
C LYS A 99 5.04 11.16 14.68
N GLU A 100 4.78 10.20 15.57
CA GLU A 100 5.66 9.93 16.74
C GLU A 100 6.94 9.17 16.36
N ILE A 101 6.95 8.46 15.22
CA ILE A 101 8.12 7.71 14.78
C ILE A 101 9.23 8.66 14.32
N ASN A 102 10.40 8.55 14.93
CA ASN A 102 11.57 9.28 14.47
C ASN A 102 12.24 8.56 13.30
N PHE A 103 11.75 8.82 12.09
CA PHE A 103 12.26 8.22 10.86
C PHE A 103 13.73 8.50 10.61
N LYS A 104 14.22 9.69 10.98
CA LYS A 104 15.63 10.06 10.85
C LYS A 104 16.50 9.16 11.71
N LYS A 105 16.16 8.99 12.99
CA LYS A 105 16.90 8.09 13.88
C LYS A 105 16.99 6.67 13.32
N ILE A 106 15.85 6.11 12.85
CA ILE A 106 15.82 4.77 12.24
C ILE A 106 16.71 4.71 11.00
N SER A 107 16.72 5.76 10.19
CA SER A 107 17.60 5.85 9.01
C SER A 107 19.08 5.87 9.39
N ASP A 108 19.43 6.65 10.41
CA ASP A 108 20.80 6.82 10.89
C ASP A 108 21.38 5.52 11.48
N GLU A 109 20.55 4.64 12.04
CA GLU A 109 20.96 3.30 12.50
C GLU A 109 21.44 2.38 11.37
N ASN A 110 21.12 2.70 10.13
CA ASN A 110 21.49 1.99 8.89
C ASN A 110 21.29 0.45 8.93
N LYS A 111 20.25 -0.01 9.63
CA LYS A 111 19.92 -1.42 9.74
C LYS A 111 19.30 -1.95 8.43
N ASN A 112 19.55 -3.22 8.14
CA ASN A 112 18.98 -3.91 6.97
C ASN A 112 17.53 -4.37 7.20
N VAL A 113 17.20 -4.76 8.42
CA VAL A 113 15.88 -5.12 8.88
C VAL A 113 15.49 -4.15 9.99
N ILE A 114 14.35 -3.48 9.86
CA ILE A 114 13.89 -2.50 10.83
C ILE A 114 13.08 -3.21 11.90
N ILE A 115 13.42 -2.95 13.17
CA ILE A 115 12.64 -3.39 14.31
C ILE A 115 12.18 -2.16 15.08
N TYR A 116 10.86 -2.00 15.17
CA TYR A 116 10.25 -0.90 15.91
C TYR A 116 9.41 -1.45 17.07
N TYR A 117 9.71 -1.04 18.27
CA TYR A 117 9.02 -1.46 19.49
C TYR A 117 8.33 -0.27 20.15
N ASN A 118 7.03 -0.39 20.38
CA ASN A 118 6.26 0.61 21.13
C ASN A 118 5.08 -0.07 21.84
N ASN A 119 5.05 0.03 23.18
CA ASN A 119 4.04 -0.58 24.03
C ASN A 119 2.62 -0.02 23.82
N ASN A 120 2.52 1.20 23.31
CA ASN A 120 1.25 1.92 23.20
C ASN A 120 0.50 1.61 21.90
N ILE A 121 1.09 0.81 20.99
CA ILE A 121 0.43 0.46 19.74
C ILE A 121 -0.51 -0.72 19.98
N HIS A 122 -1.79 -0.56 19.63
CA HIS A 122 -2.75 -1.66 19.67
C HIS A 122 -2.32 -2.78 18.72
N GLU A 123 -2.41 -4.05 19.16
CA GLU A 123 -1.93 -5.21 18.37
C GLU A 123 -2.59 -5.32 16.98
N GLY A 124 -3.82 -4.88 16.81
CA GLY A 124 -4.51 -4.84 15.52
C GLY A 124 -3.92 -3.85 14.50
N LEU A 125 -3.01 -2.94 14.93
CA LEU A 125 -2.41 -1.91 14.09
C LEU A 125 -0.94 -2.16 13.74
N ILE A 126 -0.23 -3.00 14.50
CA ILE A 126 1.21 -3.25 14.27
C ILE A 126 1.51 -3.70 12.84
N GLY A 127 0.61 -4.47 12.22
CA GLY A 127 0.78 -4.92 10.83
C GLY A 127 0.64 -3.80 9.80
N ILE A 128 -0.15 -2.76 10.08
CA ILE A 128 -0.26 -1.57 9.22
C ILE A 128 1.01 -0.74 9.36
N ILE A 129 1.45 -0.48 10.59
CA ILE A 129 2.68 0.29 10.85
C ILE A 129 3.90 -0.42 10.24
N ALA A 130 4.01 -1.75 10.37
CA ALA A 130 5.07 -2.53 9.72
C ALA A 130 5.05 -2.36 8.19
N SER A 131 3.86 -2.30 7.57
CA SER A 131 3.76 -2.01 6.13
C SER A 131 4.26 -0.61 5.79
N ARG A 132 3.90 0.41 6.59
CA ARG A 132 4.36 1.79 6.36
C ARG A 132 5.86 1.93 6.47
N LEU A 133 6.46 1.34 7.51
CA LEU A 133 7.92 1.34 7.68
C LEU A 133 8.61 0.61 6.51
N LYS A 134 8.09 -0.56 6.13
CA LYS A 134 8.61 -1.31 4.97
C LYS A 134 8.53 -0.48 3.67
N ASP A 135 7.41 0.21 3.43
CA ASP A 135 7.23 1.02 2.21
C ASP A 135 8.14 2.25 2.23
N PHE A 136 8.30 2.91 3.39
CA PHE A 136 9.13 4.10 3.54
C PHE A 136 10.64 3.79 3.35
N PHE A 137 11.14 2.76 4.06
CA PHE A 137 12.56 2.41 4.04
C PHE A 137 12.94 1.45 2.92
N ASN A 138 11.98 0.86 2.22
CA ASN A 138 12.16 -0.26 1.28
C ASN A 138 12.99 -1.40 1.89
N LYS A 139 12.75 -1.68 3.17
CA LYS A 139 13.45 -2.72 3.97
C LYS A 139 12.42 -3.59 4.70
N PRO A 140 12.73 -4.87 4.97
CA PRO A 140 11.91 -5.67 5.87
C PRO A 140 11.72 -4.94 7.20
N SER A 141 10.49 -4.91 7.71
CA SER A 141 10.16 -4.15 8.91
C SER A 141 9.27 -4.94 9.85
N ILE A 142 9.60 -4.92 11.12
CA ILE A 142 8.94 -5.63 12.19
C ILE A 142 8.48 -4.61 13.22
N VAL A 143 7.22 -4.67 13.60
CA VAL A 143 6.66 -3.84 14.68
C VAL A 143 6.21 -4.74 15.82
N LEU A 144 6.69 -4.41 17.02
CA LEU A 144 6.37 -5.12 18.25
C LEU A 144 5.53 -4.23 19.17
N THR A 145 4.63 -4.87 19.88
CA THR A 145 3.87 -4.24 20.99
C THR A 145 3.67 -5.22 22.13
N LYS A 146 3.43 -4.70 23.32
CA LYS A 146 3.18 -5.52 24.50
C LYS A 146 1.73 -6.03 24.48
N SER A 147 1.57 -7.34 24.65
CA SER A 147 0.28 -7.98 24.81
C SER A 147 0.38 -8.94 26.01
N ASN A 148 -0.14 -8.51 27.16
CA ASN A 148 0.02 -9.20 28.46
C ASN A 148 1.51 -9.36 28.85
N LYS A 149 1.96 -10.62 29.02
CA LYS A 149 3.33 -10.98 29.44
C LYS A 149 4.30 -11.21 28.29
N ILE A 150 3.83 -11.07 27.05
CA ILE A 150 4.61 -11.37 25.84
C ILE A 150 4.49 -10.21 24.84
N LEU A 151 5.46 -10.10 23.95
CA LEU A 151 5.36 -9.17 22.83
C LEU A 151 4.72 -9.86 21.62
N LYS A 152 3.78 -9.17 20.99
CA LYS A 152 3.24 -9.52 19.70
C LYS A 152 3.98 -8.73 18.61
N ALA A 153 4.36 -9.44 17.57
CA ALA A 153 5.06 -8.87 16.43
C ALA A 153 4.30 -9.07 15.13
N SER A 154 4.35 -8.07 14.28
CA SER A 154 3.94 -8.20 12.88
C SER A 154 5.07 -7.72 11.97
N ALA A 155 5.41 -8.56 10.99
CA ALA A 155 6.48 -8.32 10.05
C ALA A 155 5.94 -8.14 8.63
N ARG A 156 6.57 -7.25 7.87
CA ARG A 156 6.35 -7.04 6.45
C ARG A 156 7.70 -7.02 5.73
N SER A 157 7.76 -7.62 4.55
CA SER A 157 9.02 -7.79 3.82
C SER A 157 8.97 -7.27 2.40
N THR A 158 10.16 -7.03 1.87
CA THR A 158 10.45 -6.89 0.45
C THR A 158 10.48 -8.26 -0.23
N LYS A 159 10.43 -8.29 -1.56
CA LYS A 159 10.40 -9.55 -2.33
C LYS A 159 11.63 -10.43 -2.10
N ASP A 160 12.75 -9.82 -1.74
CA ASP A 160 14.05 -10.48 -1.64
C ASP A 160 14.27 -11.18 -0.30
N TYR A 161 13.44 -10.92 0.71
CA TYR A 161 13.58 -11.46 2.06
C TYR A 161 12.36 -12.27 2.48
N ASN A 162 12.49 -13.60 2.48
CA ASN A 162 11.39 -14.53 2.74
C ASN A 162 11.13 -14.71 4.24
N LEU A 163 10.15 -13.97 4.77
CA LEU A 163 9.76 -14.04 6.18
C LEU A 163 9.28 -15.44 6.61
N GLY A 164 8.58 -16.16 5.75
CA GLY A 164 8.09 -17.50 6.10
C GLY A 164 9.22 -18.50 6.44
N LYS A 165 10.36 -18.42 5.72
CA LYS A 165 11.56 -19.19 6.03
C LYS A 165 12.21 -18.72 7.34
N ILE A 166 12.31 -17.40 7.50
CA ILE A 166 12.96 -16.79 8.67
C ILE A 166 12.22 -17.11 9.96
N ILE A 167 10.90 -17.04 9.96
CA ILE A 167 10.09 -17.37 11.14
C ILE A 167 10.32 -18.82 11.58
N ARG A 168 10.41 -19.77 10.65
CA ARG A 168 10.72 -21.17 10.99
C ARG A 168 12.08 -21.29 11.67
N LEU A 169 13.12 -20.67 11.10
CA LEU A 169 14.46 -20.64 11.69
C LEU A 169 14.49 -20.01 13.09
N LEU A 170 13.72 -18.94 13.31
CA LEU A 170 13.62 -18.28 14.60
C LEU A 170 12.93 -19.16 15.66
N ILE A 171 11.93 -19.97 15.26
CA ILE A 171 11.28 -20.97 16.13
C ILE A 171 12.28 -22.08 16.48
N ASP A 172 12.95 -22.65 15.47
CA ASP A 172 13.92 -23.74 15.66
C ASP A 172 15.06 -23.32 16.60
N LYS A 173 15.48 -22.06 16.52
CA LYS A 173 16.51 -21.48 17.40
C LYS A 173 15.98 -21.01 18.75
N LYS A 174 14.68 -21.16 19.03
CA LYS A 174 14.01 -20.71 20.26
C LYS A 174 14.18 -19.22 20.55
N ILE A 175 14.36 -18.41 19.51
CA ILE A 175 14.42 -16.93 19.61
C ILE A 175 13.01 -16.37 19.79
N ILE A 176 12.02 -16.95 19.10
CA ILE A 176 10.60 -16.61 19.23
C ILE A 176 9.82 -17.80 19.78
N GLU A 177 8.69 -17.52 20.44
CA GLU A 177 7.87 -18.57 21.10
C GLU A 177 7.02 -19.34 20.07
N ASN A 178 6.36 -18.63 19.20
CA ASN A 178 5.52 -19.14 18.12
C ASN A 178 5.38 -18.08 17.04
N GLY A 179 4.98 -18.51 15.86
CA GLY A 179 4.77 -17.61 14.76
C GLY A 179 4.40 -18.35 13.48
N GLY A 180 4.04 -17.57 12.48
CA GLY A 180 3.72 -18.07 11.16
C GLY A 180 3.67 -16.95 10.14
N GLY A 181 3.72 -17.33 8.87
CA GLY A 181 3.64 -16.33 7.81
C GLY A 181 3.97 -16.92 6.44
N HIS A 182 4.02 -16.03 5.50
CA HIS A 182 4.37 -16.27 4.11
C HIS A 182 5.58 -15.39 3.72
N ASN A 183 5.96 -15.41 2.46
CA ASN A 183 7.15 -14.70 1.98
C ASN A 183 7.20 -13.23 2.40
N LEU A 184 6.07 -12.51 2.31
CA LEU A 184 6.01 -11.05 2.47
C LEU A 184 5.41 -10.57 3.79
N ALA A 185 4.81 -11.46 4.58
CA ALA A 185 4.16 -11.09 5.82
C ALA A 185 4.22 -12.22 6.83
N ALA A 186 4.45 -11.86 8.10
CA ALA A 186 4.46 -12.81 9.19
C ALA A 186 3.97 -12.17 10.49
N GLY A 187 3.54 -13.01 11.44
CA GLY A 187 3.24 -12.64 12.80
C GLY A 187 3.87 -13.61 13.76
N PHE A 188 4.31 -13.15 14.92
CA PHE A 188 4.92 -14.01 15.93
C PHE A 188 4.83 -13.42 17.32
N SER A 189 5.16 -14.25 18.31
CA SER A 189 5.26 -13.84 19.72
C SER A 189 6.68 -14.04 20.21
N ILE A 190 7.18 -13.12 21.04
CA ILE A 190 8.57 -13.12 21.52
C ILE A 190 8.63 -12.58 22.97
N LYS A 191 9.56 -13.10 23.76
CA LYS A 191 9.89 -12.52 25.07
C LYS A 191 10.68 -11.24 24.89
N GLU A 192 10.42 -10.24 25.72
CA GLU A 192 11.13 -8.95 25.66
C GLU A 192 12.65 -9.12 25.75
N SER A 193 13.13 -10.07 26.57
CA SER A 193 14.55 -10.42 26.72
C SER A 193 15.22 -10.86 25.42
N ASN A 194 14.44 -11.32 24.43
CA ASN A 194 14.97 -11.89 23.19
C ASN A 194 15.03 -10.89 22.03
N ILE A 195 14.62 -9.62 22.24
CA ILE A 195 14.60 -8.61 21.15
C ILE A 195 15.98 -8.40 20.55
N ASN A 196 17.03 -8.32 21.38
CA ASN A 196 18.40 -8.13 20.91
C ASN A 196 18.90 -9.34 20.10
N PHE A 197 18.58 -10.56 20.55
CA PHE A 197 18.90 -11.78 19.80
C PHE A 197 18.16 -11.83 18.45
N LEU A 198 16.92 -11.38 18.41
CA LEU A 198 16.15 -11.26 17.18
C LEU A 198 16.81 -10.27 16.21
N ASP A 199 17.18 -9.08 16.70
CA ASP A 199 17.82 -8.06 15.87
C ASP A 199 19.14 -8.58 15.31
N ASP A 200 20.04 -9.05 16.14
CA ASP A 200 21.32 -9.61 15.72
C ASP A 200 21.18 -10.72 14.69
N PHE A 201 20.23 -11.63 14.91
CA PHE A 201 19.97 -12.71 13.96
C PHE A 201 19.51 -12.18 12.61
N LEU A 202 18.54 -11.26 12.61
CA LEU A 202 17.96 -10.74 11.37
C LEU A 202 18.96 -9.89 10.57
N GLN A 203 19.78 -9.07 11.23
CA GLN A 203 20.83 -8.31 10.55
C GLN A 203 21.84 -9.24 9.88
N LYS A 204 22.33 -10.28 10.60
CA LYS A 204 23.28 -11.25 10.07
C LYS A 204 22.68 -12.12 8.95
N ASP A 205 21.42 -12.50 9.08
CA ASP A 205 20.76 -13.34 8.06
C ASP A 205 20.49 -12.55 6.77
N TYR A 206 20.12 -11.29 6.90
CA TYR A 206 19.88 -10.42 5.74
C TYR A 206 21.16 -10.21 4.90
N LEU A 207 22.33 -10.16 5.52
CA LEU A 207 23.61 -10.04 4.81
C LEU A 207 23.97 -11.26 3.95
N LYS A 208 23.32 -12.41 4.18
CA LYS A 208 23.51 -13.62 3.36
C LYS A 208 22.77 -13.55 2.03
N ILE A 209 21.89 -12.55 1.87
CA ILE A 209 21.20 -12.35 0.60
C ILE A 209 22.19 -11.74 -0.38
N ASN A 210 22.51 -12.48 -1.45
CA ASN A 210 23.23 -11.92 -2.57
C ASN A 210 22.34 -10.86 -3.25
N LYS A 211 22.53 -9.62 -2.85
CA LYS A 211 21.93 -8.50 -3.56
C LYS A 211 22.75 -8.24 -4.82
N ASN A 212 22.21 -8.60 -5.96
CA ASN A 212 22.56 -7.87 -7.16
C ASN A 212 22.01 -6.45 -6.94
N PHE A 213 22.91 -5.51 -6.64
CA PHE A 213 22.58 -4.11 -6.30
C PHE A 213 21.91 -3.35 -7.45
N ASP A 214 21.99 -3.85 -8.64
CA ASP A 214 21.26 -3.35 -9.81
C ASP A 214 19.91 -4.04 -9.93
N LEU A 215 18.94 -3.60 -9.12
CA LEU A 215 17.54 -3.91 -9.44
C LEU A 215 17.24 -3.22 -10.77
N PRO A 216 17.09 -3.97 -11.88
CA PRO A 216 16.76 -3.35 -13.15
C PRO A 216 15.46 -2.57 -12.97
N LEU A 217 15.43 -1.38 -13.55
CA LEU A 217 14.23 -0.59 -13.60
C LEU A 217 13.17 -1.40 -14.35
N ASN A 218 12.20 -1.94 -13.61
CA ASN A 218 11.17 -2.79 -14.20
C ASN A 218 10.06 -1.93 -14.78
N TYR A 219 9.98 -1.89 -16.10
CA TYR A 219 8.86 -1.35 -16.84
C TYR A 219 8.48 -2.32 -17.98
N ASP A 220 7.22 -2.27 -18.38
CA ASP A 220 6.69 -3.18 -19.41
C ASP A 220 6.97 -2.65 -20.82
N ALA A 221 6.95 -1.33 -21.01
CA ALA A 221 7.27 -0.69 -22.28
C ALA A 221 7.69 0.77 -22.08
N GLU A 222 8.42 1.31 -23.05
CA GLU A 222 8.68 2.74 -23.19
C GLU A 222 7.55 3.39 -24.01
N LEU A 223 7.04 4.53 -23.52
CA LEU A 223 5.99 5.28 -24.18
C LEU A 223 6.40 6.73 -24.43
N PRO A 224 6.19 7.25 -25.65
CA PRO A 224 6.21 8.69 -25.84
C PRO A 224 5.07 9.32 -25.04
N ALA A 225 5.32 10.44 -24.41
CA ALA A 225 4.32 11.08 -23.55
C ALA A 225 3.02 11.47 -24.30
N LEU A 226 3.07 11.68 -25.62
CA LEU A 226 1.89 11.88 -26.46
C LEU A 226 0.93 10.67 -26.48
N ALA A 227 1.44 9.48 -26.24
CA ALA A 227 0.63 8.26 -26.18
C ALA A 227 -0.17 8.15 -24.87
N VAL A 228 0.14 8.96 -23.85
CA VAL A 228 -0.57 8.98 -22.58
C VAL A 228 -1.92 9.69 -22.76
N ASN A 229 -2.91 8.95 -23.20
CA ASN A 229 -4.25 9.47 -23.48
C ASN A 229 -5.34 8.45 -23.11
N LYS A 230 -6.60 8.85 -23.24
CA LYS A 230 -7.76 8.02 -22.86
C LYS A 230 -7.87 6.76 -23.74
N ASN A 231 -7.48 6.83 -25.01
CA ASN A 231 -7.56 5.65 -25.89
C ASN A 231 -6.61 4.55 -25.41
N LEU A 232 -5.36 4.89 -25.11
CA LEU A 232 -4.40 3.94 -24.55
C LEU A 232 -4.88 3.39 -23.19
N TYR A 233 -5.40 4.26 -22.32
CA TYR A 233 -5.99 3.81 -21.05
C TYR A 233 -7.12 2.79 -21.26
N ASN A 234 -8.00 3.02 -22.24
CA ASN A 234 -9.10 2.10 -22.53
C ASN A 234 -8.58 0.74 -23.02
N GLU A 235 -7.52 0.72 -23.85
CA GLU A 235 -6.89 -0.53 -24.30
C GLU A 235 -6.23 -1.28 -23.12
N ILE A 236 -5.47 -0.57 -22.29
CA ILE A 236 -4.87 -1.15 -21.08
C ILE A 236 -5.96 -1.72 -20.16
N SER A 237 -7.07 -1.02 -20.00
CA SER A 237 -8.17 -1.43 -19.13
C SER A 237 -8.79 -2.78 -19.53
N LYS A 238 -8.68 -3.17 -20.80
CA LYS A 238 -9.15 -4.50 -21.28
C LYS A 238 -8.33 -5.64 -20.69
N LEU A 239 -7.09 -5.39 -20.26
CA LEU A 239 -6.22 -6.36 -19.57
C LEU A 239 -6.62 -6.59 -18.12
N GLY A 240 -7.52 -5.76 -17.57
CA GLY A 240 -8.03 -5.87 -16.21
C GLY A 240 -8.90 -7.11 -15.98
N PRO A 241 -9.39 -7.28 -14.75
CA PRO A 241 -9.11 -6.47 -13.58
C PRO A 241 -7.66 -6.64 -13.09
N PHE A 242 -7.08 -5.53 -12.60
CA PHE A 242 -5.72 -5.53 -12.08
C PHE A 242 -5.70 -5.85 -10.58
N GLY A 243 -4.56 -6.34 -10.07
CA GLY A 243 -4.35 -6.69 -8.68
C GLY A 243 -3.16 -7.64 -8.51
N SER A 244 -3.20 -8.49 -7.47
CA SER A 244 -2.10 -9.44 -7.22
C SER A 244 -1.84 -10.33 -8.44
N GLU A 245 -0.59 -10.33 -8.93
CA GLU A 245 -0.09 -11.11 -10.08
C GLU A 245 -0.71 -10.79 -11.46
N ASN A 246 -1.57 -9.76 -11.53
CA ASN A 246 -1.98 -9.09 -12.76
C ASN A 246 -1.84 -7.59 -12.52
N ILE A 247 -0.60 -7.12 -12.47
CA ILE A 247 -0.25 -5.75 -12.11
C ILE A 247 -0.59 -4.83 -13.28
N LEU A 248 -1.08 -3.62 -12.97
CA LEU A 248 -1.26 -2.58 -13.98
C LEU A 248 0.10 -2.27 -14.63
N PRO A 249 0.21 -2.26 -15.96
CA PRO A 249 1.47 -2.02 -16.65
C PRO A 249 2.17 -0.74 -16.20
N ILE A 250 3.49 -0.83 -16.08
CA ILE A 250 4.38 0.27 -15.76
C ILE A 250 5.08 0.70 -17.04
N PHE A 251 5.05 1.98 -17.35
CA PHE A 251 5.65 2.54 -18.53
C PHE A 251 6.80 3.48 -18.18
N LEU A 252 7.87 3.42 -18.97
CA LEU A 252 8.93 4.41 -18.95
C LEU A 252 8.53 5.59 -19.83
N ILE A 253 8.56 6.80 -19.29
CA ILE A 253 8.29 8.06 -19.97
C ILE A 253 9.52 8.94 -19.79
N ARG A 254 10.15 9.31 -20.92
CA ARG A 254 11.41 10.06 -20.91
C ARG A 254 11.19 11.56 -21.06
N ASP A 255 12.20 12.30 -20.64
CA ASP A 255 12.39 13.72 -20.94
C ASP A 255 11.18 14.61 -20.62
N VAL A 256 10.67 14.47 -19.42
CA VAL A 256 9.59 15.34 -18.92
C VAL A 256 10.12 16.38 -17.95
N LYS A 257 9.52 17.57 -17.96
CA LYS A 257 9.81 18.63 -16.97
C LYS A 257 8.70 18.71 -15.93
N ILE A 258 9.07 18.91 -14.69
CA ILE A 258 8.14 19.24 -13.62
C ILE A 258 7.79 20.72 -13.73
N LEU A 259 6.50 21.04 -13.95
CA LEU A 259 6.02 22.41 -13.96
C LEU A 259 5.60 22.89 -12.57
N LYS A 260 4.90 22.03 -11.85
CA LYS A 260 4.37 22.35 -10.52
C LYS A 260 4.20 21.06 -9.73
N SER A 261 4.61 21.09 -8.48
CA SER A 261 4.30 20.03 -7.52
C SER A 261 3.62 20.61 -6.29
N THR A 262 2.65 19.88 -5.75
CA THR A 262 1.89 20.27 -4.55
C THR A 262 1.80 19.07 -3.62
N LEU A 263 2.04 19.30 -2.35
CA LEU A 263 1.86 18.32 -1.29
C LEU A 263 0.36 18.15 -0.99
N ILE A 264 -0.11 16.91 -0.92
CA ILE A 264 -1.48 16.55 -0.57
C ILE A 264 -1.43 15.65 0.68
N ASP A 265 -2.27 15.98 1.67
CA ASP A 265 -2.42 15.22 2.92
C ASP A 265 -1.07 14.85 3.57
N GLU A 266 -0.09 15.77 3.55
CA GLU A 266 1.25 15.63 4.11
C GLU A 266 2.05 14.39 3.64
N SER A 267 1.50 13.58 2.74
CA SER A 267 2.08 12.28 2.34
C SER A 267 2.18 12.05 0.84
N HIS A 268 1.33 12.69 0.04
CA HIS A 268 1.26 12.49 -1.40
C HIS A 268 1.72 13.74 -2.14
N ILE A 269 2.26 13.57 -3.34
CA ILE A 269 2.63 14.70 -4.18
C ILE A 269 1.88 14.63 -5.49
N ASN A 270 1.12 15.67 -5.78
CA ASN A 270 0.50 15.87 -7.09
C ASN A 270 1.42 16.76 -7.93
N THR A 271 1.71 16.32 -9.14
CA THR A 271 2.68 16.96 -10.02
C THR A 271 2.09 17.18 -11.40
N LEU A 272 2.28 18.37 -11.95
CA LEU A 272 2.00 18.67 -13.35
C LEU A 272 3.30 18.56 -14.12
N ILE A 273 3.37 17.62 -15.06
CA ILE A 273 4.53 17.40 -15.89
C ILE A 273 4.31 17.91 -17.31
N LYS A 274 5.36 18.38 -17.96
CA LYS A 274 5.39 18.84 -19.35
C LYS A 274 6.37 18.01 -20.15
N PRO A 275 5.90 17.19 -21.08
CA PRO A 275 6.79 16.53 -22.06
C PRO A 275 7.32 17.53 -23.08
N LYS A 276 8.39 17.13 -23.82
CA LYS A 276 8.92 17.92 -24.94
C LYS A 276 7.83 18.23 -25.99
N LEU A 277 7.00 17.24 -26.29
CA LEU A 277 5.89 17.34 -27.25
C LEU A 277 4.59 16.94 -26.56
N GLY A 278 3.50 17.67 -26.85
CA GLY A 278 2.17 17.38 -26.33
C GLY A 278 1.72 18.30 -25.20
N SER A 279 0.56 17.97 -24.62
CA SER A 279 -0.02 18.70 -23.51
C SER A 279 0.60 18.28 -22.17
N THR A 280 0.34 19.10 -21.15
CA THR A 280 0.69 18.76 -19.77
C THR A 280 -0.10 17.54 -19.27
N ILE A 281 0.54 16.73 -18.45
CA ILE A 281 -0.04 15.52 -17.87
C ILE A 281 -0.05 15.66 -16.35
N ASN A 282 -1.18 15.36 -15.72
CA ASN A 282 -1.24 15.23 -14.26
C ASN A 282 -0.60 13.92 -13.83
N ALA A 283 0.21 13.98 -12.79
CA ALA A 283 0.84 12.83 -12.20
C ALA A 283 0.73 12.89 -10.68
N ILE A 284 0.58 11.75 -10.03
CA ILE A 284 0.53 11.64 -8.57
C ILE A 284 1.55 10.61 -8.09
N CYS A 285 2.24 10.95 -7.02
CA CYS A 285 3.09 10.03 -6.29
C CYS A 285 2.50 9.81 -4.90
N PHE A 286 2.07 8.59 -4.63
CA PHE A 286 1.46 8.25 -3.35
C PHE A 286 2.51 7.92 -2.29
N ASN A 287 2.33 8.45 -1.07
CA ASN A 287 3.18 8.22 0.10
C ASN A 287 4.68 8.50 -0.13
N CYS A 288 5.00 9.46 -0.98
CA CYS A 288 6.38 9.76 -1.36
C CYS A 288 6.95 11.06 -0.76
N ALA A 289 6.16 11.85 -0.05
CA ALA A 289 6.55 13.19 0.41
C ALA A 289 7.88 13.22 1.18
N ASN A 290 8.13 12.21 2.00
CA ASN A 290 9.34 12.12 2.82
C ASN A 290 10.35 11.11 2.25
N THR A 291 10.34 10.88 0.94
CA THR A 291 11.29 10.01 0.24
C THR A 291 12.15 10.81 -0.73
N LYS A 292 13.25 10.22 -1.20
CA LYS A 292 14.09 10.84 -2.25
C LYS A 292 13.28 11.23 -3.49
N ILE A 293 12.31 10.40 -3.89
CA ILE A 293 11.40 10.71 -5.00
C ILE A 293 10.61 11.99 -4.70
N GLY A 294 10.10 12.12 -3.47
CA GLY A 294 9.37 13.31 -3.04
C GLY A 294 10.22 14.57 -3.05
N GLU A 295 11.46 14.49 -2.56
CA GLU A 295 12.42 15.59 -2.59
C GLU A 295 12.67 16.06 -4.04
N TYR A 296 12.91 15.11 -4.96
CA TYR A 296 13.07 15.44 -6.39
C TYR A 296 11.82 16.08 -6.99
N LEU A 297 10.64 15.54 -6.72
CA LEU A 297 9.39 16.08 -7.24
C LEU A 297 9.11 17.50 -6.75
N LEU A 298 9.50 17.85 -5.52
CA LEU A 298 9.28 19.17 -4.93
C LEU A 298 10.33 20.21 -5.27
N SER A 299 11.59 19.80 -5.50
CA SER A 299 12.72 20.72 -5.66
C SER A 299 13.35 20.75 -7.04
N TYR A 300 13.11 19.74 -7.88
CA TYR A 300 13.83 19.57 -9.13
C TYR A 300 13.19 20.34 -10.30
N LYS A 301 14.03 21.03 -11.10
CA LYS A 301 13.58 21.86 -12.25
C LYS A 301 14.09 21.33 -13.60
N GLU A 302 14.91 20.28 -13.58
CA GLU A 302 15.51 19.72 -14.81
C GLU A 302 14.63 18.66 -15.46
N GLN A 303 15.09 18.14 -16.60
CA GLN A 303 14.42 17.02 -17.26
C GLN A 303 14.66 15.74 -16.50
N ILE A 304 13.59 14.99 -16.31
CA ILE A 304 13.61 13.69 -15.63
C ILE A 304 12.99 12.62 -16.52
N ASN A 305 13.38 11.40 -16.27
CA ASN A 305 12.69 10.21 -16.73
C ASN A 305 11.87 9.65 -15.57
N LEU A 306 10.71 9.09 -15.87
CA LEU A 306 9.88 8.49 -14.83
C LEU A 306 9.28 7.16 -15.29
N THR A 307 9.09 6.27 -14.34
CA THR A 307 8.23 5.11 -14.53
C THR A 307 6.88 5.36 -13.90
N ALA A 308 5.82 5.07 -14.64
CA ALA A 308 4.47 5.37 -14.17
C ALA A 308 3.44 4.38 -14.71
N GLN A 309 2.32 4.28 -14.01
CA GLN A 309 1.11 3.62 -14.45
C GLN A 309 0.11 4.65 -14.95
N ILE A 310 -0.68 4.31 -15.96
CA ILE A 310 -1.72 5.18 -16.50
C ILE A 310 -3.05 4.81 -15.85
N THR A 311 -3.73 5.81 -15.25
CA THR A 311 -5.03 5.64 -14.60
C THR A 311 -6.01 6.71 -15.01
N GLU A 312 -7.29 6.50 -14.72
CA GLU A 312 -8.31 7.52 -14.90
C GLU A 312 -8.21 8.56 -13.79
N ASN A 313 -8.31 9.82 -14.15
CA ASN A 313 -8.36 10.92 -13.17
C ASN A 313 -9.80 11.10 -12.68
N SER A 314 -10.08 10.59 -11.48
CA SER A 314 -11.42 10.66 -10.86
C SER A 314 -11.79 12.04 -10.31
N HIS A 315 -10.81 12.94 -10.12
CA HIS A 315 -10.99 14.25 -9.48
C HIS A 315 -11.10 15.41 -10.46
N HIS A 316 -10.59 15.26 -11.67
CA HIS A 316 -10.64 16.31 -12.71
C HIS A 316 -11.34 15.79 -13.95
N ARG A 317 -12.19 16.63 -14.55
CA ARG A 317 -12.95 16.48 -15.81
C ARG A 317 -13.15 15.03 -16.30
N LYS A 318 -14.41 14.62 -16.47
CA LYS A 318 -14.75 13.36 -17.15
C LYS A 318 -13.86 13.18 -18.40
N ASN A 319 -13.18 12.03 -18.50
CA ASN A 319 -12.30 11.61 -19.60
C ASN A 319 -10.82 12.07 -19.57
N SER A 320 -10.28 12.51 -18.47
CA SER A 320 -8.82 12.71 -18.36
C SER A 320 -8.12 11.51 -17.75
N VAL A 321 -6.87 11.29 -18.17
CA VAL A 321 -5.97 10.31 -17.58
C VAL A 321 -4.93 11.02 -16.72
N GLN A 322 -4.37 10.28 -15.74
CA GLN A 322 -3.25 10.72 -14.94
C GLN A 322 -2.22 9.61 -14.82
N LEU A 323 -1.01 9.97 -14.47
CA LEU A 323 0.05 9.04 -14.16
C LEU A 323 0.13 8.78 -12.65
N ILE A 324 0.37 7.54 -12.26
CA ILE A 324 0.82 7.20 -10.90
C ILE A 324 2.32 6.93 -11.00
N ILE A 325 3.12 7.84 -10.48
CA ILE A 325 4.58 7.74 -10.49
C ILE A 325 5.01 6.57 -9.59
N LYS A 326 5.90 5.72 -10.10
CA LYS A 326 6.50 4.60 -9.37
C LYS A 326 7.94 4.86 -9.02
N ASP A 327 8.69 5.46 -9.94
CA ASP A 327 10.06 5.84 -9.75
C ASP A 327 10.44 6.99 -10.69
N LEU A 328 11.53 7.67 -10.39
CA LEU A 328 12.10 8.70 -11.25
C LEU A 328 13.63 8.66 -11.22
N PHE A 329 14.24 9.09 -12.30
CA PHE A 329 15.69 9.19 -12.42
C PHE A 329 16.05 10.30 -13.40
N LEU A 330 17.27 10.81 -13.26
CA LEU A 330 17.76 11.90 -14.09
C LEU A 330 17.97 11.41 -15.52
N SER A 331 17.71 12.28 -16.48
CA SER A 331 18.15 12.04 -17.86
C SER A 331 19.68 12.12 -17.86
N ILE A 332 20.36 11.00 -18.06
CA ILE A 332 21.79 10.99 -18.32
C ILE A 332 21.95 11.52 -19.75
N ASN A 333 22.56 12.70 -19.91
CA ASN A 333 22.92 13.27 -21.20
C ASN A 333 23.97 12.42 -21.90
#